data_97a7a7cc0e02e19384baf26ff58dc9bf
#
_entry.id   97a7a7cc0e02e19384baf26ff58dc9bf
#
_cell.length_a   1.000
_cell.length_b   1.000
_cell.length_c   1.000
_cell.angle_alpha   90.00
_cell.angle_beta   90.00
_cell.angle_gamma   90.00
#
_symmetry.space_group_name_H-M   'P 1'
#
loop_
_entity.id
_entity.type
_entity.pdbx_description
1 polymer ?
#
loop_
_entity_poly.entity_id
_entity_poly.type
_entity_poly.pdbx_seq_one_letter_code
_entity_poly.pdbx_strand_id
1 'polypeptide(L)'
;MTTAKLLLHCPDKPGILAEVTDFITVNKGNIIYLDQYVDHVENIFFMRIEWELKDFLVPQEKIEDYFRTLYGQKYEMDFRLYFSDVKPRMAIFVSKMSHCLFDMLARYTAGEWNVEIPLIISNHPDLQHVAERFGIPFYLFPITKETKEEQERKEMELLAKHKITFIVLARYMQVISEQMIN
;
A
#
# COMPACT_ATOMS: atom_id res chain seq x y z
N MET A 1 -1.51 10.51 -17.12
CA MET A 1 -1.60 9.25 -17.88
C MET A 1 -1.72 8.15 -16.87
N THR A 2 -2.74 7.30 -16.93
CA THR A 2 -2.95 6.23 -15.95
C THR A 2 -2.03 5.06 -16.28
N THR A 3 -1.36 4.52 -15.27
CA THR A 3 -0.49 3.34 -15.38
C THR A 3 -0.96 2.24 -14.45
N ALA A 4 -0.65 1.00 -14.80
CA ALA A 4 -0.75 -0.16 -13.91
C ALA A 4 0.65 -0.61 -13.51
N LYS A 5 0.80 -1.02 -12.25
CA LYS A 5 2.04 -1.55 -11.69
C LYS A 5 1.76 -2.91 -11.08
N LEU A 6 2.46 -3.91 -11.56
CA LEU A 6 2.39 -5.27 -11.06
C LEU A 6 3.67 -5.58 -10.28
N LEU A 7 3.50 -6.04 -9.05
CA LEU A 7 4.54 -6.66 -8.24
C LEU A 7 4.19 -8.13 -8.12
N LEU A 8 5.10 -9.02 -8.47
CA LEU A 8 4.87 -10.46 -8.34
C LEU A 8 6.09 -11.20 -7.82
N HIS A 9 5.84 -12.34 -7.21
CA HIS A 9 6.85 -13.34 -6.93
C HIS A 9 6.26 -14.74 -7.10
N CYS A 10 7.12 -15.70 -7.49
CA CYS A 10 6.75 -17.10 -7.67
C CYS A 10 7.99 -17.98 -7.71
N PRO A 11 7.87 -19.32 -7.64
CA PRO A 11 8.99 -20.21 -7.95
C PRO A 11 9.58 -19.90 -9.32
N ASP A 12 10.92 -19.81 -9.41
CA ASP A 12 11.59 -19.48 -10.68
C ASP A 12 11.40 -20.59 -11.70
N LYS A 13 10.91 -20.21 -12.87
CA LYS A 13 10.69 -21.12 -14.02
C LYS A 13 10.98 -20.39 -15.33
N PRO A 14 11.54 -21.08 -16.34
CA PRO A 14 11.73 -20.48 -17.67
C PRO A 14 10.41 -19.97 -18.27
N GLY A 15 10.45 -18.80 -18.89
CA GLY A 15 9.33 -18.22 -19.66
C GLY A 15 8.44 -17.27 -18.90
N ILE A 16 8.54 -17.12 -17.57
CA ILE A 16 7.72 -16.21 -16.77
C ILE A 16 7.76 -14.78 -17.35
N LEU A 17 8.96 -14.25 -17.55
CA LEU A 17 9.15 -12.91 -18.09
C LEU A 17 8.44 -12.74 -19.45
N ALA A 18 8.64 -13.71 -20.34
CA ALA A 18 8.06 -13.65 -21.68
C ALA A 18 6.53 -13.63 -21.64
N GLU A 19 5.90 -14.49 -20.83
CA GLU A 19 4.43 -14.56 -20.75
C GLU A 19 3.82 -13.31 -20.09
N VAL A 20 4.46 -12.75 -19.06
CA VAL A 20 3.99 -11.51 -18.44
C VAL A 20 4.09 -10.33 -19.40
N THR A 21 5.21 -10.20 -20.09
CA THR A 21 5.39 -9.12 -21.10
C THR A 21 4.49 -9.31 -22.31
N ASP A 22 4.25 -10.54 -22.74
CA ASP A 22 3.33 -10.87 -23.84
C ASP A 22 1.89 -10.47 -23.48
N PHE A 23 1.42 -10.79 -22.27
CA PHE A 23 0.10 -10.34 -21.79
C PHE A 23 -0.08 -8.83 -21.93
N ILE A 24 0.93 -8.05 -21.55
CA ILE A 24 0.86 -6.60 -21.66
C ILE A 24 0.86 -6.16 -23.11
N THR A 25 1.74 -6.73 -23.92
CA THR A 25 1.97 -6.32 -25.30
C THR A 25 0.79 -6.67 -26.22
N VAL A 26 0.24 -7.89 -26.12
CA VAL A 26 -0.94 -8.31 -26.92
C VAL A 26 -2.18 -7.51 -26.59
N ASN A 27 -2.27 -7.00 -25.34
CA ASN A 27 -3.33 -6.10 -24.91
C ASN A 27 -3.01 -4.61 -25.14
N LYS A 28 -2.01 -4.29 -25.98
CA LYS A 28 -1.60 -2.93 -26.36
C LYS A 28 -1.07 -2.07 -25.21
N GLY A 29 -0.56 -2.68 -24.13
CA GLY A 29 0.14 -1.97 -23.06
C GLY A 29 1.54 -1.54 -23.50
N ASN A 30 1.93 -0.32 -23.21
CA ASN A 30 3.29 0.17 -23.39
C ASN A 30 4.03 0.04 -22.05
N ILE A 31 5.02 -0.86 -21.97
CA ILE A 31 5.83 -1.07 -20.78
C ILE A 31 6.78 0.12 -20.62
N ILE A 32 6.69 0.80 -19.47
CA ILE A 32 7.52 1.98 -19.16
C ILE A 32 8.56 1.70 -18.07
N TYR A 33 8.41 0.62 -17.32
CA TYR A 33 9.37 0.18 -16.33
C TYR A 33 9.32 -1.34 -16.18
N LEU A 34 10.48 -1.97 -16.07
CA LEU A 34 10.61 -3.39 -15.75
C LEU A 34 11.90 -3.60 -14.94
N ASP A 35 11.76 -4.31 -13.85
CA ASP A 35 12.87 -4.82 -13.05
C ASP A 35 12.56 -6.23 -12.59
N GLN A 36 13.58 -7.10 -12.54
CA GLN A 36 13.44 -8.47 -12.08
C GLN A 36 14.66 -8.90 -11.27
N TYR A 37 14.43 -9.85 -10.38
CA TYR A 37 15.48 -10.48 -9.60
C TYR A 37 15.15 -11.96 -9.37
N VAL A 38 16.15 -12.81 -9.38
CA VAL A 38 16.02 -14.23 -9.00
C VAL A 38 16.83 -14.45 -7.73
N ASP A 39 16.16 -14.86 -6.67
CA ASP A 39 16.83 -15.41 -5.49
C ASP A 39 17.23 -16.85 -5.79
N HIS A 40 18.53 -17.06 -6.04
CA HIS A 40 19.07 -18.39 -6.37
C HIS A 40 19.14 -19.33 -5.16
N VAL A 41 19.02 -18.82 -3.93
CA VAL A 41 19.04 -19.66 -2.73
C VAL A 41 17.66 -20.28 -2.50
N GLU A 42 16.62 -19.45 -2.56
CA GLU A 42 15.22 -19.88 -2.36
C GLU A 42 14.55 -20.30 -3.68
N ASN A 43 15.22 -20.10 -4.82
CA ASN A 43 14.69 -20.33 -6.16
C ASN A 43 13.38 -19.57 -6.42
N ILE A 44 13.34 -18.29 -6.03
CA ILE A 44 12.18 -17.41 -6.18
C ILE A 44 12.48 -16.31 -7.21
N PHE A 45 11.58 -16.16 -8.17
CA PHE A 45 11.56 -15.08 -9.12
C PHE A 45 10.73 -13.91 -8.57
N PHE A 46 11.27 -12.68 -8.65
CA PHE A 46 10.61 -11.44 -8.32
C PHE A 46 10.56 -10.54 -9.55
N MET A 47 9.43 -9.86 -9.77
CA MET A 47 9.31 -8.88 -10.85
C MET A 47 8.49 -7.67 -10.38
N ARG A 48 8.93 -6.51 -10.84
CA ARG A 48 8.16 -5.27 -10.86
C ARG A 48 8.06 -4.78 -12.28
N ILE A 49 6.84 -4.63 -12.77
CA ILE A 49 6.57 -4.11 -14.11
C ILE A 49 5.51 -3.03 -14.06
N GLU A 50 5.68 -1.97 -14.84
CA GLU A 50 4.72 -0.87 -14.96
C GLU A 50 4.46 -0.57 -16.43
N TRP A 51 3.18 -0.38 -16.78
CA TRP A 51 2.76 -0.09 -18.15
C TRP A 51 1.65 0.94 -18.18
N GLU A 52 1.52 1.61 -19.34
CA GLU A 52 0.47 2.58 -19.61
C GLU A 52 -0.85 1.87 -19.92
N LEU A 53 -1.96 2.40 -19.36
CA LEU A 53 -3.30 1.88 -19.63
C LEU A 53 -4.00 2.59 -20.83
N LYS A 54 -3.33 3.56 -21.46
CA LYS A 54 -3.88 4.18 -22.64
C LYS A 54 -4.04 3.13 -23.75
N ASP A 55 -5.26 2.98 -24.23
CA ASP A 55 -5.64 2.01 -25.27
C ASP A 55 -5.44 0.52 -24.88
N PHE A 56 -5.22 0.23 -23.60
CA PHE A 56 -5.13 -1.14 -23.09
C PHE A 56 -6.48 -1.86 -23.25
N LEU A 57 -6.45 -3.07 -23.84
CA LEU A 57 -7.69 -3.74 -24.26
C LEU A 57 -8.49 -4.34 -23.09
N VAL A 58 -7.82 -4.69 -21.98
CA VAL A 58 -8.50 -5.23 -20.80
C VAL A 58 -8.94 -4.07 -19.90
N PRO A 59 -10.23 -3.96 -19.56
CA PRO A 59 -10.71 -2.96 -18.61
C PRO A 59 -9.96 -3.03 -17.27
N GLN A 60 -9.63 -1.88 -16.70
CA GLN A 60 -8.81 -1.76 -15.48
C GLN A 60 -9.30 -2.67 -14.34
N GLU A 61 -10.61 -2.70 -14.09
CA GLU A 61 -11.24 -3.50 -13.04
C GLU A 61 -11.19 -5.02 -13.28
N LYS A 62 -10.80 -5.46 -14.49
CA LYS A 62 -10.70 -6.86 -14.86
C LYS A 62 -9.27 -7.36 -15.01
N ILE A 63 -8.29 -6.47 -14.99
CA ILE A 63 -6.88 -6.86 -15.21
C ILE A 63 -6.43 -7.89 -14.18
N GLU A 64 -6.78 -7.69 -12.91
CA GLU A 64 -6.40 -8.61 -11.84
C GLU A 64 -6.97 -10.01 -12.04
N ASP A 65 -8.26 -10.10 -12.35
CA ASP A 65 -8.94 -11.38 -12.56
C ASP A 65 -8.40 -12.13 -13.78
N TYR A 66 -8.16 -11.40 -14.88
CA TYR A 66 -7.56 -11.99 -16.10
C TYR A 66 -6.16 -12.51 -15.83
N PHE A 67 -5.33 -11.71 -15.17
CA PHE A 67 -3.95 -12.10 -14.87
C PHE A 67 -3.91 -13.29 -13.90
N ARG A 68 -4.74 -13.30 -12.88
CA ARG A 68 -4.89 -14.40 -11.93
C ARG A 68 -5.29 -15.70 -12.62
N THR A 69 -6.26 -15.62 -13.53
CA THR A 69 -6.75 -16.77 -14.27
C THR A 69 -5.72 -17.36 -15.22
N LEU A 70 -4.97 -16.51 -15.93
CA LEU A 70 -4.01 -16.95 -16.93
C LEU A 70 -2.70 -17.47 -16.33
N TYR A 71 -2.22 -16.80 -15.27
CA TYR A 71 -0.86 -17.01 -14.77
C TYR A 71 -0.78 -17.38 -13.29
N GLY A 72 -1.74 -16.91 -12.47
CA GLY A 72 -1.69 -17.09 -11.01
C GLY A 72 -1.57 -18.54 -10.61
N GLN A 73 -2.44 -19.42 -11.14
CA GLN A 73 -2.38 -20.85 -10.83
C GLN A 73 -1.23 -21.58 -11.56
N LYS A 74 -0.97 -21.21 -12.83
CA LYS A 74 0.04 -21.86 -13.65
C LYS A 74 1.46 -21.78 -13.06
N TYR A 75 1.78 -20.62 -12.47
CA TYR A 75 3.11 -20.34 -11.92
C TYR A 75 3.12 -20.23 -10.40
N GLU A 76 2.01 -20.49 -9.72
CA GLU A 76 1.89 -20.31 -8.27
C GLU A 76 2.28 -18.88 -7.86
N MET A 77 1.83 -17.88 -8.66
CA MET A 77 2.19 -16.49 -8.47
C MET A 77 1.42 -15.85 -7.31
N ASP A 78 2.13 -15.25 -6.38
CA ASP A 78 1.58 -14.20 -5.52
C ASP A 78 1.88 -12.86 -6.17
N PHE A 79 0.84 -12.01 -6.32
CA PHE A 79 1.00 -10.73 -6.97
C PHE A 79 0.06 -9.66 -6.42
N ARG A 80 0.50 -8.41 -6.58
CA ARG A 80 -0.29 -7.23 -6.25
C ARG A 80 -0.29 -6.27 -7.42
N LEU A 81 -1.48 -5.76 -7.75
CA LEU A 81 -1.69 -4.81 -8.83
C LEU A 81 -2.08 -3.44 -8.25
N TYR A 82 -1.42 -2.39 -8.73
CA TYR A 82 -1.66 -1.02 -8.33
C TYR A 82 -1.92 -0.15 -9.54
N PHE A 83 -2.76 0.88 -9.38
CA PHE A 83 -3.08 1.84 -10.44
C PHE A 83 -2.72 3.25 -10.00
N SER A 84 -2.14 4.05 -10.90
CA SER A 84 -1.67 5.40 -10.58
C SER A 84 -2.77 6.42 -10.31
N ASP A 85 -4.00 6.14 -10.73
CA ASP A 85 -5.19 6.95 -10.45
C ASP A 85 -5.86 6.62 -9.11
N VAL A 86 -5.48 5.53 -8.47
CA VAL A 86 -5.94 5.16 -7.13
C VAL A 86 -4.94 5.68 -6.10
N LYS A 87 -5.34 6.69 -5.33
CA LYS A 87 -4.51 7.23 -4.25
C LYS A 87 -4.54 6.28 -3.05
N PRO A 88 -3.38 5.79 -2.60
CA PRO A 88 -3.31 5.05 -1.35
C PRO A 88 -3.81 5.88 -0.17
N ARG A 89 -4.48 5.24 0.79
CA ARG A 89 -5.05 5.88 1.97
C ARG A 89 -4.17 5.57 3.18
N MET A 90 -3.45 6.58 3.65
CA MET A 90 -2.47 6.48 4.72
C MET A 90 -3.06 6.91 6.05
N ALA A 91 -2.95 6.10 7.10
CA ALA A 91 -3.16 6.55 8.46
C ALA A 91 -1.82 6.84 9.14
N ILE A 92 -1.74 7.93 9.89
CA ILE A 92 -0.54 8.29 10.65
C ILE A 92 -0.78 8.01 12.13
N PHE A 93 0.09 7.20 12.71
CA PHE A 93 0.09 6.90 14.14
C PHE A 93 1.16 7.73 14.84
N VAL A 94 0.76 8.45 15.87
CA VAL A 94 1.64 9.35 16.63
C VAL A 94 1.50 9.12 18.13
N SER A 95 2.45 9.68 18.90
CA SER A 95 2.35 9.81 20.36
C SER A 95 2.50 11.30 20.73
N LYS A 96 3.54 11.67 21.52
CA LYS A 96 3.72 13.03 22.03
C LYS A 96 4.61 13.92 21.14
N MET A 97 5.54 13.31 20.40
CA MET A 97 6.57 14.05 19.66
C MET A 97 6.07 14.50 18.30
N SER A 98 6.12 15.79 18.05
CA SER A 98 5.48 16.42 16.89
C SER A 98 6.32 16.50 15.60
N HIS A 99 7.65 16.40 15.69
CA HIS A 99 8.54 16.71 14.57
C HIS A 99 8.29 15.85 13.34
N CYS A 100 8.09 14.51 13.51
CA CYS A 100 7.77 13.63 12.39
C CYS A 100 6.42 13.98 11.76
N LEU A 101 5.40 14.25 12.59
CA LEU A 101 4.08 14.61 12.09
C LEU A 101 4.12 15.91 11.27
N PHE A 102 4.83 16.94 11.76
CA PHE A 102 4.97 18.20 11.02
C PHE A 102 5.69 18.02 9.68
N ASP A 103 6.80 17.25 9.62
CA ASP A 103 7.49 16.98 8.37
C ASP A 103 6.58 16.27 7.36
N MET A 104 5.88 15.22 7.82
CA MET A 104 4.94 14.48 6.97
C MET A 104 3.81 15.35 6.43
N LEU A 105 3.20 16.16 7.27
CA LEU A 105 2.08 17.04 6.86
C LEU A 105 2.55 18.17 5.96
N ALA A 106 3.76 18.69 6.16
CA ALA A 106 4.37 19.69 5.27
C ALA A 106 4.58 19.12 3.86
N ARG A 107 5.17 17.92 3.73
CA ARG A 107 5.35 17.23 2.45
C ARG A 107 4.04 16.89 1.77
N TYR A 108 3.07 16.41 2.55
CA TYR A 108 1.72 16.14 2.04
C TYR A 108 1.06 17.39 1.47
N THR A 109 1.12 18.51 2.20
CA THR A 109 0.56 19.80 1.77
C THR A 109 1.30 20.37 0.55
N ALA A 110 2.61 20.13 0.47
CA ALA A 110 3.42 20.50 -0.71
C ALA A 110 3.11 19.64 -1.96
N GLY A 111 2.30 18.59 -1.82
CA GLY A 111 1.96 17.69 -2.93
C GLY A 111 3.08 16.73 -3.33
N GLU A 112 4.09 16.54 -2.46
CA GLU A 112 5.20 15.61 -2.72
C GLU A 112 4.73 14.15 -2.73
N TRP A 113 3.62 13.84 -2.06
CA TRP A 113 3.10 12.48 -1.94
C TRP A 113 1.73 12.35 -2.58
N ASN A 114 1.57 11.37 -3.46
CA ASN A 114 0.29 11.04 -4.06
C ASN A 114 -0.50 10.06 -3.18
N VAL A 115 -0.90 10.52 -1.99
CA VAL A 115 -1.68 9.76 -1.00
C VAL A 115 -2.85 10.59 -0.49
N GLU A 116 -3.81 9.93 0.15
CA GLU A 116 -4.80 10.58 1.03
C GLU A 116 -4.42 10.30 2.48
N ILE A 117 -4.65 11.28 3.38
CA ILE A 117 -4.49 11.11 4.83
C ILE A 117 -5.85 11.30 5.49
N PRO A 118 -6.69 10.25 5.58
CA PRO A 118 -8.04 10.37 6.12
C PRO A 118 -8.09 10.59 7.61
N LEU A 119 -7.05 10.16 8.34
CA LEU A 119 -7.04 10.23 9.81
C LEU A 119 -5.63 10.13 10.40
N ILE A 120 -5.52 10.65 11.62
CA ILE A 120 -4.38 10.49 12.53
C ILE A 120 -4.88 9.76 13.77
N ILE A 121 -4.14 8.75 14.22
CA ILE A 121 -4.39 8.01 15.46
C ILE A 121 -3.28 8.33 16.47
N SER A 122 -3.66 8.50 17.72
CA SER A 122 -2.69 8.74 18.80
C SER A 122 -3.12 8.08 20.12
N ASN A 123 -2.15 7.65 20.88
CA ASN A 123 -2.37 7.22 22.28
C ASN A 123 -2.27 8.37 23.31
N HIS A 124 -2.00 9.62 22.84
CA HIS A 124 -1.92 10.83 23.63
C HIS A 124 -2.61 12.03 22.93
N PRO A 125 -3.21 12.96 23.67
CA PRO A 125 -3.91 14.11 23.08
C PRO A 125 -3.00 15.23 22.56
N ASP A 126 -1.70 15.16 22.85
CA ASP A 126 -0.72 16.25 22.66
C ASP A 126 -0.72 16.83 21.24
N LEU A 127 -0.97 16.02 20.21
CA LEU A 127 -0.87 16.42 18.80
C LEU A 127 -2.23 16.67 18.12
N GLN A 128 -3.33 16.67 18.86
CA GLN A 128 -4.66 16.94 18.33
C GLN A 128 -4.71 18.31 17.64
N HIS A 129 -4.16 19.35 18.28
CA HIS A 129 -4.12 20.69 17.72
C HIS A 129 -3.35 20.81 16.39
N VAL A 130 -2.38 19.91 16.16
CA VAL A 130 -1.66 19.83 14.89
C VAL A 130 -2.57 19.27 13.81
N ALA A 131 -3.23 18.13 14.06
CA ALA A 131 -4.18 17.53 13.12
C ALA A 131 -5.30 18.52 12.73
N GLU A 132 -5.87 19.23 13.69
CA GLU A 132 -6.90 20.25 13.49
C GLU A 132 -6.44 21.37 12.54
N ARG A 133 -5.18 21.84 12.67
CA ARG A 133 -4.60 22.86 11.76
C ARG A 133 -4.57 22.42 10.31
N PHE A 134 -4.38 21.13 10.07
CA PHE A 134 -4.32 20.56 8.73
C PHE A 134 -5.69 20.01 8.26
N GLY A 135 -6.74 20.15 9.08
CA GLY A 135 -8.09 19.69 8.77
C GLY A 135 -8.20 18.16 8.70
N ILE A 136 -7.31 17.42 9.38
CA ILE A 136 -7.30 15.96 9.39
C ILE A 136 -7.95 15.45 10.67
N PRO A 137 -8.91 14.51 10.58
CA PRO A 137 -9.54 13.89 11.74
C PRO A 137 -8.51 13.24 12.67
N PHE A 138 -8.62 13.52 13.97
CA PHE A 138 -7.74 12.96 15.00
C PHE A 138 -8.52 12.05 15.93
N TYR A 139 -8.00 10.84 16.15
CA TYR A 139 -8.62 9.84 17.00
C TYR A 139 -7.69 9.46 18.14
N LEU A 140 -8.20 9.60 19.37
CA LEU A 140 -7.46 9.32 20.57
C LEU A 140 -7.83 7.94 21.12
N PHE A 141 -6.83 7.05 21.22
CA PHE A 141 -6.93 5.72 21.83
C PHE A 141 -5.91 5.59 22.97
N PRO A 142 -6.27 5.99 24.21
CA PRO A 142 -5.37 5.87 25.34
C PRO A 142 -5.05 4.40 25.64
N ILE A 143 -3.76 4.05 25.59
CA ILE A 143 -3.31 2.67 25.76
C ILE A 143 -2.66 2.50 27.14
N THR A 144 -3.16 1.51 27.91
CA THR A 144 -2.53 0.93 29.08
C THR A 144 -2.24 -0.55 28.83
N LYS A 145 -1.56 -1.22 29.76
CA LYS A 145 -1.31 -2.67 29.61
C LYS A 145 -2.62 -3.48 29.56
N GLU A 146 -3.64 -3.02 30.28
CA GLU A 146 -4.93 -3.70 30.43
C GLU A 146 -5.88 -3.41 29.24
N THR A 147 -5.73 -2.26 28.60
CA THR A 147 -6.65 -1.82 27.53
C THR A 147 -6.11 -2.02 26.14
N LYS A 148 -4.86 -2.42 25.99
CA LYS A 148 -4.16 -2.45 24.69
C LYS A 148 -4.91 -3.23 23.63
N GLU A 149 -5.30 -4.47 23.88
CA GLU A 149 -5.98 -5.33 22.90
C GLU A 149 -7.33 -4.75 22.46
N GLU A 150 -8.09 -4.19 23.42
CA GLU A 150 -9.37 -3.55 23.11
C GLU A 150 -9.20 -2.29 22.25
N GLN A 151 -8.19 -1.46 22.55
CA GLN A 151 -7.91 -0.26 21.78
C GLN A 151 -7.42 -0.60 20.37
N GLU A 152 -6.48 -1.55 20.22
CA GLU A 152 -6.04 -2.00 18.90
C GLU A 152 -7.18 -2.56 18.04
N ARG A 153 -8.13 -3.30 18.64
CA ARG A 153 -9.31 -3.76 17.91
C ARG A 153 -10.16 -2.59 17.39
N LYS A 154 -10.36 -1.55 18.20
CA LYS A 154 -11.09 -0.35 17.78
C LYS A 154 -10.34 0.44 16.70
N GLU A 155 -9.00 0.50 16.81
CA GLU A 155 -8.14 1.10 15.78
C GLU A 155 -8.29 0.35 14.46
N MET A 156 -8.24 -1.00 14.45
CA MET A 156 -8.44 -1.82 13.25
C MET A 156 -9.82 -1.62 12.62
N GLU A 157 -10.89 -1.57 13.43
CA GLU A 157 -12.25 -1.27 12.94
C GLU A 157 -12.32 0.10 12.26
N LEU A 158 -11.64 1.12 12.84
CA LEU A 158 -11.55 2.44 12.27
C LEU A 158 -10.76 2.47 10.96
N LEU A 159 -9.62 1.77 10.90
CA LEU A 159 -8.80 1.64 9.70
C LEU A 159 -9.61 0.99 8.57
N ALA A 160 -10.32 -0.11 8.86
CA ALA A 160 -11.17 -0.79 7.90
C ALA A 160 -12.31 0.12 7.40
N LYS A 161 -13.01 0.82 8.31
CA LYS A 161 -14.07 1.79 7.98
C LYS A 161 -13.60 2.87 7.03
N HIS A 162 -12.37 3.37 7.22
CA HIS A 162 -11.78 4.41 6.38
C HIS A 162 -11.02 3.86 5.18
N LYS A 163 -11.06 2.54 4.94
CA LYS A 163 -10.36 1.85 3.84
C LYS A 163 -8.89 2.23 3.79
N ILE A 164 -8.22 2.22 4.93
CA ILE A 164 -6.79 2.52 5.03
C ILE A 164 -6.01 1.39 4.34
N THR A 165 -5.07 1.76 3.48
CA THR A 165 -4.24 0.82 2.72
C THR A 165 -2.89 0.55 3.38
N PHE A 166 -2.41 1.51 4.17
CA PHE A 166 -1.19 1.35 4.97
C PHE A 166 -1.14 2.34 6.13
N ILE A 167 -0.37 2.02 7.14
CA ILE A 167 -0.12 2.86 8.31
C ILE A 167 1.34 3.31 8.36
N VAL A 168 1.56 4.51 8.89
CA VAL A 168 2.90 5.05 9.18
C VAL A 168 3.02 5.33 10.67
N LEU A 169 4.00 4.74 11.31
CA LEU A 169 4.30 4.95 12.72
C LEU A 169 5.26 6.14 12.89
N ALA A 170 4.71 7.34 13.04
CA ALA A 170 5.46 8.59 13.20
C ALA A 170 5.79 8.86 14.67
N ARG A 171 6.80 8.20 15.22
CA ARG A 171 7.13 8.22 16.65
C ARG A 171 5.98 7.71 17.53
N TYR A 172 5.22 6.74 17.02
CA TYR A 172 4.26 5.98 17.81
C TYR A 172 5.00 5.02 18.73
N MET A 173 4.99 5.33 20.03
CA MET A 173 5.82 4.64 21.02
C MET A 173 5.10 3.43 21.63
N GLN A 174 4.39 2.66 20.80
CA GLN A 174 3.74 1.40 21.15
C GLN A 174 4.23 0.30 20.21
N VAL A 175 4.34 -0.91 20.72
CA VAL A 175 4.54 -2.11 19.89
C VAL A 175 3.16 -2.53 19.39
N ILE A 176 2.96 -2.58 18.11
CA ILE A 176 1.73 -3.07 17.50
C ILE A 176 1.68 -4.59 17.52
N SER A 177 0.47 -5.16 17.61
CA SER A 177 0.29 -6.62 17.65
C SER A 177 0.44 -7.25 16.26
N GLU A 178 0.64 -8.57 16.23
CA GLU A 178 0.67 -9.34 14.98
C GLU A 178 -0.66 -9.22 14.19
N GLN A 179 -1.78 -9.09 14.89
CA GLN A 179 -3.10 -8.90 14.26
C GLN A 179 -3.21 -7.59 13.49
N MET A 180 -2.48 -6.54 13.91
CA MET A 180 -2.47 -5.25 13.22
C MET A 180 -1.46 -5.22 12.06
N ILE A 181 -0.50 -6.16 12.02
CA ILE A 181 0.52 -6.25 10.96
C ILE A 181 0.00 -7.09 9.78
N ASN A 182 -0.82 -8.11 10.04
CA ASN A 182 -1.40 -9.03 9.05
C ASN A 182 -2.76 -8.53 8.57
#